data_691934a7ccf94468bc4b55c761f7ac9b
#
_entry.id   691934a7ccf94468bc4b55c761f7ac9b
#
_cell.length_a   1.000
_cell.length_b   1.000
_cell.length_c   1.000
_cell.angle_alpha   90.00
_cell.angle_beta   90.00
_cell.angle_gamma   90.00
#
_symmetry.space_group_name_H-M   'P 1'
#
loop_
_entity.id
_entity.type
_entity.pdbx_description
1 polymer ?
#
loop_
_entity_poly.entity_id
_entity_poly.type
_entity_poly.pdbx_seq_one_letter_code
_entity_poly.pdbx_strand_id
1 'polypeptide(L)'
;MKPLHAPLRLGLTGGIGSGKSTVARLLCDLGAGVIDADAISRASTSAHGAAIPLIAAQFGAHYIGEDGALHRERMRQHVFADPQAKARLEAIIHPLVGQQIAAQSGAWAEAGKACIVFDIPLLVESGHWRRRLDRVLVVDCNAATQIERVSARSGLTAAEVQKIMAVQASRTQRLAAADLVLFNDGISLAELASQVRELGLRFGL
;
A
#
# COMPACT_ATOMS: atom_id res chain seq x y z
N MET A 1 25.77 6.16 -16.01
CA MET A 1 25.09 7.35 -16.59
C MET A 1 23.93 7.71 -15.66
N LYS A 2 23.84 8.96 -15.15
CA LYS A 2 22.63 9.39 -14.46
C LYS A 2 21.47 9.44 -15.46
N PRO A 3 20.25 8.96 -15.08
CA PRO A 3 19.11 9.08 -15.98
C PRO A 3 18.83 10.55 -16.28
N LEU A 4 18.56 10.85 -17.55
CA LEU A 4 18.26 12.20 -18.04
C LEU A 4 16.94 12.77 -17.49
N HIS A 5 16.10 11.92 -16.90
CA HIS A 5 14.79 12.30 -16.38
C HIS A 5 14.57 11.71 -14.98
N ALA A 6 13.79 12.43 -14.15
CA ALA A 6 13.32 11.89 -12.88
C ALA A 6 12.44 10.65 -13.12
N PRO A 7 12.52 9.62 -12.25
CA PRO A 7 11.70 8.43 -12.40
C PRO A 7 10.20 8.76 -12.32
N LEU A 8 9.39 8.07 -13.12
CA LEU A 8 7.94 8.13 -13.01
C LEU A 8 7.49 7.66 -11.62
N ARG A 9 6.71 8.44 -10.92
CA ARG A 9 6.14 8.12 -9.60
C ARG A 9 4.74 7.56 -9.79
N LEU A 10 4.62 6.23 -9.82
CA LEU A 10 3.38 5.51 -10.06
C LEU A 10 2.76 5.07 -8.73
N GLY A 11 1.58 5.61 -8.38
CA GLY A 11 0.77 5.08 -7.30
C GLY A 11 0.03 3.83 -7.74
N LEU A 12 0.15 2.75 -6.97
CA LEU A 12 -0.56 1.51 -7.22
C LEU A 12 -1.56 1.28 -6.09
N THR A 13 -2.84 1.14 -6.45
CA THR A 13 -3.91 0.86 -5.51
C THR A 13 -4.95 -0.10 -6.08
N GLY A 14 -5.90 -0.53 -5.25
CA GLY A 14 -6.95 -1.45 -5.65
C GLY A 14 -7.68 -2.00 -4.44
N GLY A 15 -8.91 -2.45 -4.62
CA GLY A 15 -9.70 -3.07 -3.55
C GLY A 15 -9.08 -4.37 -3.06
N ILE A 16 -9.49 -4.81 -1.87
CA ILE A 16 -9.08 -6.12 -1.35
C ILE A 16 -9.40 -7.21 -2.39
N GLY A 17 -8.48 -8.15 -2.62
CA GLY A 17 -8.68 -9.23 -3.59
C GLY A 17 -8.54 -8.85 -5.07
N SER A 18 -8.25 -7.58 -5.42
CA SER A 18 -8.10 -7.15 -6.82
C SER A 18 -6.87 -7.73 -7.54
N GLY A 19 -5.87 -8.21 -6.80
CA GLY A 19 -4.60 -8.69 -7.38
C GLY A 19 -3.49 -7.63 -7.41
N LYS A 20 -3.63 -6.53 -6.68
CA LYS A 20 -2.65 -5.45 -6.56
C LYS A 20 -1.23 -5.95 -6.29
N SER A 21 -1.04 -6.86 -5.34
CA SER A 21 0.28 -7.40 -4.99
C SER A 21 0.92 -8.21 -6.13
N THR A 22 0.10 -8.88 -6.95
CA THR A 22 0.56 -9.56 -8.15
C THR A 22 1.08 -8.56 -9.18
N VAL A 23 0.34 -7.46 -9.40
CA VAL A 23 0.74 -6.38 -10.31
C VAL A 23 2.01 -5.69 -9.81
N ALA A 24 2.11 -5.42 -8.50
CA ALA A 24 3.33 -4.84 -7.90
C ALA A 24 4.56 -5.72 -8.17
N ARG A 25 4.43 -7.04 -7.98
CA ARG A 25 5.50 -8.00 -8.27
C ARG A 25 5.86 -8.02 -9.75
N LEU A 26 4.88 -8.08 -10.66
CA LEU A 26 5.12 -8.06 -12.10
C LEU A 26 5.84 -6.78 -12.56
N LEU A 27 5.48 -5.61 -12.02
CA LEU A 27 6.19 -4.35 -12.29
C LEU A 27 7.63 -4.37 -11.74
N CYS A 28 7.84 -4.98 -10.57
CA CYS A 28 9.17 -5.20 -10.00
C CYS A 28 10.04 -6.09 -10.90
N ASP A 29 9.46 -7.19 -11.39
CA ASP A 29 10.14 -8.13 -12.31
C ASP A 29 10.53 -7.46 -13.65
N LEU A 30 9.79 -6.44 -14.07
CA LEU A 30 10.10 -5.60 -15.24
C LEU A 30 11.17 -4.52 -14.94
N GLY A 31 11.60 -4.38 -13.69
CA GLY A 31 12.67 -3.46 -13.32
C GLY A 31 12.25 -2.22 -12.56
N ALA A 32 10.95 -2.03 -12.25
CA ALA A 32 10.50 -0.93 -11.40
C ALA A 32 11.11 -1.00 -9.99
N GLY A 33 11.37 0.15 -9.38
CA GLY A 33 11.55 0.23 -7.94
C GLY A 33 10.19 0.14 -7.25
N VAL A 34 10.01 -0.72 -6.25
CA VAL A 34 8.74 -0.85 -5.52
C VAL A 34 8.91 -0.41 -4.08
N ILE A 35 7.98 0.38 -3.58
CA ILE A 35 7.90 0.89 -2.20
C ILE A 35 6.54 0.48 -1.63
N ASP A 36 6.54 -0.49 -0.71
CA ASP A 36 5.34 -0.93 0.01
C ASP A 36 5.17 -0.08 1.28
N ALA A 37 4.26 0.89 1.24
CA ALA A 37 4.00 1.80 2.36
C ALA A 37 3.47 1.07 3.61
N ASP A 38 2.69 0.01 3.42
CA ASP A 38 2.16 -0.81 4.52
C ASP A 38 3.27 -1.65 5.17
N ALA A 39 4.18 -2.21 4.37
CA ALA A 39 5.33 -2.95 4.90
C ALA A 39 6.24 -2.02 5.72
N ILE A 40 6.50 -0.80 5.24
CA ILE A 40 7.26 0.21 5.98
C ILE A 40 6.57 0.57 7.30
N SER A 41 5.26 0.79 7.28
CA SER A 41 4.48 1.08 8.49
C SER A 41 4.52 -0.10 9.48
N ARG A 42 4.38 -1.34 8.99
CA ARG A 42 4.51 -2.54 9.83
C ARG A 42 5.91 -2.68 10.44
N ALA A 43 6.95 -2.42 9.65
CA ALA A 43 8.34 -2.48 10.12
C ALA A 43 8.62 -1.42 11.19
N SER A 44 8.08 -0.20 11.08
CA SER A 44 8.27 0.85 12.09
C SER A 44 7.72 0.49 13.47
N THR A 45 6.73 -0.41 13.53
CA THR A 45 6.05 -0.87 14.76
C THR A 45 6.38 -2.32 15.14
N SER A 46 7.29 -3.00 14.44
CA SER A 46 7.82 -4.31 14.81
C SER A 46 8.86 -4.20 15.92
N ALA A 47 9.37 -5.33 16.41
CA ALA A 47 10.48 -5.35 17.39
C ALA A 47 11.65 -4.50 16.86
N HIS A 48 12.18 -3.61 17.71
CA HIS A 48 13.22 -2.63 17.37
C HIS A 48 12.84 -1.59 16.29
N GLY A 49 11.55 -1.52 15.91
CA GLY A 49 11.06 -0.52 14.95
C GLY A 49 11.20 0.91 15.47
N ALA A 50 11.44 1.86 14.57
CA ALA A 50 11.73 3.25 14.93
C ALA A 50 10.59 3.96 15.70
N ALA A 51 9.34 3.49 15.58
CA ALA A 51 8.21 4.03 16.31
C ALA A 51 8.11 3.52 17.76
N ILE A 52 8.73 2.39 18.09
CA ILE A 52 8.58 1.72 19.39
C ILE A 52 8.94 2.63 20.57
N PRO A 53 10.14 3.26 20.63
CA PRO A 53 10.49 4.14 21.76
C PRO A 53 9.55 5.35 21.88
N LEU A 54 9.09 5.90 20.76
CA LEU A 54 8.17 7.05 20.73
C LEU A 54 6.77 6.65 21.22
N ILE A 55 6.29 5.47 20.82
CA ILE A 55 5.01 4.91 21.29
C ILE A 55 5.07 4.61 22.78
N ALA A 56 6.16 3.98 23.26
CA ALA A 56 6.35 3.71 24.68
C ALA A 56 6.36 4.99 25.52
N ALA A 57 7.02 6.06 25.05
CA ALA A 57 7.04 7.35 25.71
C ALA A 57 5.66 8.04 25.72
N GLN A 58 4.89 7.96 24.62
CA GLN A 58 3.62 8.67 24.47
C GLN A 58 2.44 7.93 25.11
N PHE A 59 2.44 6.59 25.04
CA PHE A 59 1.30 5.77 25.43
C PHE A 59 1.60 4.86 26.65
N GLY A 60 2.87 4.65 26.96
CA GLY A 60 3.31 3.79 28.05
C GLY A 60 3.84 2.42 27.56
N ALA A 61 4.76 1.85 28.35
CA ALA A 61 5.42 0.59 28.01
C ALA A 61 4.46 -0.61 27.86
N HIS A 62 3.29 -0.55 28.49
CA HIS A 62 2.30 -1.63 28.40
C HIS A 62 1.67 -1.80 27.01
N TYR A 63 1.89 -0.85 26.08
CA TYR A 63 1.54 -1.00 24.66
C TYR A 63 2.63 -1.70 23.85
N ILE A 64 3.77 -2.03 24.46
CA ILE A 64 4.82 -2.84 23.83
C ILE A 64 4.69 -4.26 24.35
N GLY A 65 4.70 -5.22 23.43
CA GLY A 65 4.66 -6.65 23.76
C GLY A 65 6.00 -7.15 24.30
N GLU A 66 6.01 -8.36 24.85
CA GLU A 66 7.22 -9.02 25.35
C GLU A 66 8.27 -9.25 24.26
N ASP A 67 7.81 -9.36 23.01
CA ASP A 67 8.64 -9.44 21.80
C ASP A 67 9.27 -8.11 21.39
N GLY A 68 8.99 -7.02 22.11
CA GLY A 68 9.47 -5.67 21.80
C GLY A 68 8.75 -4.98 20.64
N ALA A 69 7.69 -5.57 20.10
CA ALA A 69 6.85 -4.96 19.05
C ALA A 69 5.63 -4.24 19.66
N LEU A 70 4.96 -3.41 18.86
CA LEU A 70 3.69 -2.81 19.25
C LEU A 70 2.63 -3.89 19.52
N HIS A 71 2.02 -3.86 20.70
CA HIS A 71 0.88 -4.72 21.02
C HIS A 71 -0.38 -4.24 20.27
N ARG A 72 -0.49 -4.69 19.00
CA ARG A 72 -1.45 -4.17 18.00
C ARG A 72 -2.90 -4.23 18.49
N GLU A 73 -3.30 -5.32 19.15
CA GLU A 73 -4.68 -5.48 19.61
C GLU A 73 -5.03 -4.47 20.70
N ARG A 74 -4.14 -4.30 21.70
CA ARG A 74 -4.33 -3.31 22.78
C ARG A 74 -4.36 -1.88 22.23
N MET A 75 -3.44 -1.56 21.31
CA MET A 75 -3.41 -0.25 20.68
C MET A 75 -4.66 -0.02 19.82
N ARG A 76 -5.12 -1.03 19.07
CA ARG A 76 -6.35 -0.94 18.27
C ARG A 76 -7.57 -0.62 19.12
N GLN A 77 -7.73 -1.31 20.26
CA GLN A 77 -8.82 -1.04 21.20
C GLN A 77 -8.73 0.39 21.76
N HIS A 78 -7.55 0.85 22.09
CA HIS A 78 -7.33 2.20 22.61
C HIS A 78 -7.68 3.29 21.59
N VAL A 79 -7.16 3.21 20.37
CA VAL A 79 -7.43 4.22 19.33
C VAL A 79 -8.86 4.15 18.79
N PHE A 80 -9.54 3.01 18.95
CA PHE A 80 -10.96 2.89 18.62
C PHE A 80 -11.84 3.63 19.64
N ALA A 81 -11.47 3.58 20.92
CA ALA A 81 -12.18 4.26 22.00
C ALA A 81 -11.83 5.76 22.10
N ASP A 82 -10.64 6.18 21.66
CA ASP A 82 -10.16 7.56 21.75
C ASP A 82 -9.64 8.08 20.40
N PRO A 83 -10.43 8.90 19.67
CA PRO A 83 -9.97 9.52 18.42
C PRO A 83 -8.72 10.38 18.55
N GLN A 84 -8.46 10.98 19.72
CA GLN A 84 -7.25 11.75 19.97
C GLN A 84 -6.03 10.82 20.11
N ALA A 85 -6.19 9.64 20.70
CA ALA A 85 -5.14 8.62 20.72
C ALA A 85 -4.76 8.17 19.31
N LYS A 86 -5.75 8.00 18.41
CA LYS A 86 -5.51 7.72 17.01
C LYS A 86 -4.64 8.81 16.36
N ALA A 87 -5.02 10.07 16.52
CA ALA A 87 -4.28 11.20 15.95
C ALA A 87 -2.83 11.26 16.49
N ARG A 88 -2.62 11.02 17.80
CA ARG A 88 -1.28 10.96 18.41
C ARG A 88 -0.43 9.81 17.85
N LEU A 89 -1.02 8.63 17.66
CA LEU A 89 -0.33 7.48 17.08
C LEU A 89 0.08 7.76 15.62
N GLU A 90 -0.82 8.31 14.83
CA GLU A 90 -0.57 8.69 13.45
C GLU A 90 0.52 9.77 13.36
N ALA A 91 0.52 10.75 14.26
CA ALA A 91 1.57 11.77 14.34
C ALA A 91 2.97 11.21 14.61
N ILE A 92 3.08 10.04 15.27
CA ILE A 92 4.35 9.33 15.44
C ILE A 92 4.73 8.54 14.19
N ILE A 93 3.78 7.78 13.63
CA ILE A 93 4.07 6.81 12.57
C ILE A 93 4.24 7.50 11.21
N HIS A 94 3.41 8.48 10.86
CA HIS A 94 3.42 9.08 9.53
C HIS A 94 4.75 9.75 9.15
N PRO A 95 5.42 10.52 10.04
CA PRO A 95 6.74 11.10 9.72
C PRO A 95 7.81 10.03 9.46
N LEU A 96 7.84 8.96 10.27
CA LEU A 96 8.81 7.87 10.13
C LEU A 96 8.62 7.10 8.81
N VAL A 97 7.36 6.78 8.49
CA VAL A 97 7.00 6.15 7.22
C VAL A 97 7.36 7.07 6.05
N GLY A 98 7.04 8.36 6.16
CA GLY A 98 7.37 9.36 5.13
C GLY A 98 8.87 9.48 4.87
N GLN A 99 9.69 9.50 5.92
CA GLN A 99 11.16 9.51 5.81
C GLN A 99 11.70 8.25 5.13
N GLN A 100 11.20 7.08 5.51
CA GLN A 100 11.61 5.82 4.91
C GLN A 100 11.22 5.70 3.43
N ILE A 101 10.01 6.15 3.08
CA ILE A 101 9.56 6.21 1.69
C ILE A 101 10.45 7.16 0.87
N ALA A 102 10.78 8.32 1.42
CA ALA A 102 11.65 9.29 0.74
C ALA A 102 13.07 8.71 0.53
N ALA A 103 13.63 8.05 1.54
CA ALA A 103 14.94 7.40 1.45
C ALA A 103 14.95 6.29 0.39
N GLN A 104 13.96 5.39 0.39
CA GLN A 104 13.86 4.34 -0.62
C GLN A 104 13.64 4.91 -2.03
N SER A 105 12.81 5.95 -2.15
CA SER A 105 12.58 6.62 -3.44
C SER A 105 13.87 7.26 -3.97
N GLY A 106 14.66 7.90 -3.11
CA GLY A 106 15.97 8.44 -3.47
C GLY A 106 16.93 7.34 -3.95
N ALA A 107 17.02 6.24 -3.21
CA ALA A 107 17.88 5.11 -3.57
C ALA A 107 17.48 4.49 -4.93
N TRP A 108 16.19 4.36 -5.22
CA TRP A 108 15.73 3.87 -6.53
C TRP A 108 16.05 4.87 -7.66
N ALA A 109 15.92 6.17 -7.41
CA ALA A 109 16.28 7.19 -8.39
C ALA A 109 17.80 7.18 -8.67
N GLU A 110 18.64 7.05 -7.64
CA GLU A 110 20.09 6.93 -7.76
C GLU A 110 20.50 5.63 -8.50
N ALA A 111 19.76 4.53 -8.28
CA ALA A 111 19.93 3.27 -9.00
C ALA A 111 19.46 3.34 -10.47
N GLY A 112 18.97 4.49 -10.93
CA GLY A 112 18.57 4.70 -12.33
C GLY A 112 17.25 4.04 -12.72
N LYS A 113 16.37 3.74 -11.76
CA LYS A 113 15.05 3.18 -12.07
C LYS A 113 14.20 4.19 -12.84
N ALA A 114 13.63 3.78 -13.97
CA ALA A 114 12.76 4.61 -14.80
C ALA A 114 11.39 4.85 -14.15
N CYS A 115 10.91 3.89 -13.36
CA CYS A 115 9.63 3.96 -12.66
C CYS A 115 9.78 3.51 -11.20
N ILE A 116 9.15 4.26 -10.28
CA ILE A 116 9.03 3.91 -8.86
C ILE A 116 7.54 3.73 -8.56
N VAL A 117 7.18 2.53 -8.17
CA VAL A 117 5.82 2.14 -7.79
C VAL A 117 5.65 2.33 -6.29
N PHE A 118 4.70 3.16 -5.90
CA PHE A 118 4.26 3.35 -4.53
C PHE A 118 3.02 2.47 -4.31
N ASP A 119 3.22 1.34 -3.66
CA ASP A 119 2.13 0.41 -3.33
C ASP A 119 1.41 0.90 -2.08
N ILE A 120 0.20 1.48 -2.29
CA ILE A 120 -0.58 2.17 -1.25
C ILE A 120 -2.03 1.65 -1.29
N PRO A 121 -2.41 0.73 -0.41
CA PRO A 121 -3.76 0.17 -0.39
C PRO A 121 -4.87 1.20 -0.22
N LEU A 122 -4.67 2.19 0.66
CA LEU A 122 -5.62 3.25 0.97
C LEU A 122 -5.25 4.60 0.33
N LEU A 123 -4.80 4.57 -0.92
CA LEU A 123 -4.36 5.77 -1.65
C LEU A 123 -5.48 6.80 -1.80
N VAL A 124 -6.67 6.33 -2.14
CA VAL A 124 -7.83 7.17 -2.40
C VAL A 124 -8.37 7.75 -1.11
N GLU A 125 -8.46 6.92 -0.06
CA GLU A 125 -8.97 7.29 1.26
C GLU A 125 -8.09 8.34 1.95
N SER A 126 -6.77 8.25 1.77
CA SER A 126 -5.82 9.15 2.42
C SER A 126 -5.76 10.55 1.80
N GLY A 127 -6.14 10.70 0.53
CA GLY A 127 -6.25 11.98 -0.19
C GLY A 127 -4.95 12.76 -0.44
N HIS A 128 -3.91 12.57 0.39
CA HIS A 128 -2.66 13.34 0.30
C HIS A 128 -1.66 12.79 -0.73
N TRP A 129 -1.79 11.52 -1.11
CA TRP A 129 -0.86 10.85 -2.01
C TRP A 129 -0.93 11.39 -3.43
N ARG A 130 -2.12 11.73 -3.93
CA ARG A 130 -2.32 12.17 -5.33
C ARG A 130 -1.35 13.27 -5.77
N ARG A 131 -1.04 14.21 -4.87
CA ARG A 131 -0.12 15.33 -5.15
C ARG A 131 1.36 14.94 -5.23
N ARG A 132 1.70 13.73 -4.80
CA ARG A 132 3.07 13.19 -4.77
C ARG A 132 3.34 12.20 -5.91
N LEU A 133 2.34 11.93 -6.72
CA LEU A 133 2.37 10.90 -7.76
C LEU A 133 2.10 11.52 -9.14
N ASP A 134 2.82 11.03 -10.15
CA ASP A 134 2.62 11.46 -11.53
C ASP A 134 1.40 10.77 -12.14
N ARG A 135 1.18 9.49 -11.80
CA ARG A 135 0.06 8.67 -12.27
C ARG A 135 -0.44 7.75 -11.16
N VAL A 136 -1.70 7.39 -11.23
CA VAL A 136 -2.35 6.38 -10.36
C VAL A 136 -2.85 5.24 -11.23
N LEU A 137 -2.33 4.03 -10.95
CA LEU A 137 -2.80 2.78 -11.52
C LEU A 137 -3.72 2.09 -10.52
N VAL A 138 -4.97 1.87 -10.92
CA VAL A 138 -5.94 1.10 -10.14
C VAL A 138 -6.04 -0.31 -10.70
N VAL A 139 -5.79 -1.30 -9.86
CA VAL A 139 -6.11 -2.70 -10.17
C VAL A 139 -7.54 -2.95 -9.75
N ASP A 140 -8.40 -3.21 -10.73
CA ASP A 140 -9.85 -3.34 -10.53
C ASP A 140 -10.34 -4.76 -10.86
N CYS A 141 -11.36 -5.21 -10.18
CA CYS A 141 -12.15 -6.40 -10.49
C CYS A 141 -13.55 -6.29 -9.89
N ASN A 142 -14.44 -7.21 -10.27
CA ASN A 142 -15.79 -7.26 -9.75
C ASN A 142 -15.84 -7.65 -8.26
N ALA A 143 -16.88 -7.22 -7.56
CA ALA A 143 -17.05 -7.51 -6.13
C ALA A 143 -17.14 -9.02 -5.84
N ALA A 144 -17.79 -9.79 -6.71
CA ALA A 144 -17.88 -11.24 -6.58
C ALA A 144 -16.48 -11.89 -6.60
N THR A 145 -15.64 -11.47 -7.55
CA THR A 145 -14.25 -11.94 -7.68
C THR A 145 -13.39 -11.55 -6.48
N GLN A 146 -13.59 -10.34 -5.93
CA GLN A 146 -12.91 -9.93 -4.69
C GLN A 146 -13.25 -10.86 -3.54
N ILE A 147 -14.54 -11.15 -3.33
CA ILE A 147 -15.03 -12.03 -2.26
C ILE A 147 -14.46 -13.45 -2.45
N GLU A 148 -14.59 -14.02 -3.64
CA GLU A 148 -14.10 -15.36 -3.96
C GLU A 148 -12.59 -15.48 -3.65
N ARG A 149 -11.77 -14.58 -4.19
CA ARG A 149 -10.30 -14.61 -4.02
C ARG A 149 -9.89 -14.45 -2.55
N VAL A 150 -10.55 -13.56 -1.81
CA VAL A 150 -10.22 -13.33 -0.40
C VAL A 150 -10.67 -14.50 0.45
N SER A 151 -11.88 -15.05 0.23
CA SER A 151 -12.36 -16.22 0.95
C SER A 151 -11.44 -17.42 0.73
N ALA A 152 -11.08 -17.70 -0.53
CA ALA A 152 -10.17 -18.80 -0.87
C ALA A 152 -8.78 -18.66 -0.22
N ARG A 153 -8.25 -17.44 -0.14
CA ARG A 153 -6.91 -17.18 0.43
C ARG A 153 -6.87 -17.15 1.95
N SER A 154 -7.91 -16.61 2.58
CA SER A 154 -7.86 -16.22 4.01
C SER A 154 -8.89 -16.98 4.86
N GLY A 155 -9.77 -17.79 4.26
CA GLY A 155 -10.84 -18.50 4.96
C GLY A 155 -11.96 -17.61 5.50
N LEU A 156 -11.96 -16.32 5.15
CA LEU A 156 -13.00 -15.38 5.57
C LEU A 156 -14.31 -15.67 4.86
N THR A 157 -15.42 -15.50 5.58
CA THR A 157 -16.77 -15.58 5.00
C THR A 157 -17.03 -14.39 4.06
N ALA A 158 -17.96 -14.54 3.13
CA ALA A 158 -18.37 -13.45 2.24
C ALA A 158 -18.80 -12.19 3.00
N ALA A 159 -19.52 -12.37 4.12
CA ALA A 159 -19.97 -11.25 4.95
C ALA A 159 -18.78 -10.48 5.61
N GLU A 160 -17.74 -11.19 6.04
CA GLU A 160 -16.55 -10.56 6.58
C GLU A 160 -15.77 -9.79 5.51
N VAL A 161 -15.64 -10.37 4.30
CA VAL A 161 -15.00 -9.66 3.19
C VAL A 161 -15.79 -8.42 2.79
N GLN A 162 -17.12 -8.48 2.75
CA GLN A 162 -17.98 -7.32 2.47
C GLN A 162 -17.81 -6.21 3.51
N LYS A 163 -17.66 -6.54 4.80
CA LYS A 163 -17.34 -5.56 5.84
C LYS A 163 -16.00 -4.85 5.59
N ILE A 164 -14.98 -5.59 5.14
CA ILE A 164 -13.69 -5.00 4.77
C ILE A 164 -13.84 -4.08 3.55
N MET A 165 -14.59 -4.51 2.53
CA MET A 165 -14.85 -3.70 1.34
C MET A 165 -15.61 -2.41 1.68
N ALA A 166 -16.55 -2.45 2.62
CA ALA A 166 -17.38 -1.32 3.02
C ALA A 166 -16.60 -0.17 3.69
N VAL A 167 -15.44 -0.45 4.28
CA VAL A 167 -14.57 0.58 4.88
C VAL A 167 -13.50 1.11 3.91
N GLN A 168 -13.38 0.51 2.72
CA GLN A 168 -12.53 1.02 1.64
C GLN A 168 -13.32 2.03 0.78
N ALA A 169 -12.61 2.87 0.03
CA ALA A 169 -13.21 3.70 -1.01
C ALA A 169 -14.03 2.81 -1.96
N SER A 170 -15.19 3.29 -2.39
CA SER A 170 -16.02 2.55 -3.34
C SER A 170 -15.27 2.32 -4.68
N ARG A 171 -15.69 1.33 -5.44
CA ARG A 171 -15.14 1.09 -6.79
C ARG A 171 -15.19 2.35 -7.65
N THR A 172 -16.32 3.08 -7.62
CA THR A 172 -16.49 4.33 -8.36
C THR A 172 -15.47 5.38 -7.93
N GLN A 173 -15.23 5.55 -6.63
CA GLN A 173 -14.23 6.49 -6.13
C GLN A 173 -12.81 6.11 -6.57
N ARG A 174 -12.47 4.82 -6.52
CA ARG A 174 -11.15 4.34 -6.99
C ARG A 174 -10.99 4.60 -8.49
N LEU A 175 -11.98 4.27 -9.31
CA LEU A 175 -11.93 4.49 -10.76
C LEU A 175 -11.86 5.97 -11.11
N ALA A 176 -12.56 6.84 -10.37
CA ALA A 176 -12.48 8.30 -10.55
C ALA A 176 -11.10 8.88 -10.21
N ALA A 177 -10.35 8.23 -9.31
CA ALA A 177 -8.99 8.65 -8.94
C ALA A 177 -7.90 8.11 -9.88
N ALA A 178 -8.24 7.18 -10.79
CA ALA A 178 -7.30 6.50 -11.67
C ALA A 178 -6.90 7.34 -12.88
N ASP A 179 -5.61 7.37 -13.19
CA ASP A 179 -5.12 7.76 -14.52
C ASP A 179 -5.07 6.53 -15.46
N LEU A 180 -4.93 5.33 -14.86
CA LEU A 180 -4.84 4.05 -15.56
C LEU A 180 -5.62 3.00 -14.77
N VAL A 181 -6.32 2.13 -15.47
CA VAL A 181 -7.05 1.00 -14.87
C VAL A 181 -6.56 -0.31 -15.51
N LEU A 182 -6.24 -1.28 -14.67
CA LEU A 182 -5.95 -2.65 -15.07
C LEU A 182 -7.09 -3.52 -14.54
N PHE A 183 -7.92 -4.02 -15.46
CA PHE A 183 -9.07 -4.84 -15.10
C PHE A 183 -8.65 -6.31 -15.01
N ASN A 184 -8.53 -6.80 -13.78
CA ASN A 184 -8.06 -8.14 -13.45
C ASN A 184 -9.23 -9.05 -13.04
N ASP A 185 -10.12 -9.32 -13.98
CA ASP A 185 -11.28 -10.18 -13.77
C ASP A 185 -11.52 -11.08 -14.97
N GLY A 186 -11.74 -12.38 -14.74
CA GLY A 186 -11.95 -13.36 -15.79
C GLY A 186 -10.73 -13.62 -16.69
N ILE A 187 -9.56 -13.13 -16.33
CA ILE A 187 -8.31 -13.30 -17.07
C ILE A 187 -7.32 -14.20 -16.32
N SER A 188 -6.48 -14.89 -17.08
CA SER A 188 -5.38 -15.68 -16.55
C SER A 188 -4.22 -14.82 -16.03
N LEU A 189 -3.34 -15.42 -15.23
CA LEU A 189 -2.12 -14.75 -14.78
C LEU A 189 -1.20 -14.36 -15.96
N ALA A 190 -1.19 -15.16 -17.04
CA ALA A 190 -0.40 -14.88 -18.24
C ALA A 190 -0.93 -13.64 -18.99
N GLU A 191 -2.24 -13.50 -19.11
CA GLU A 191 -2.90 -12.33 -19.71
C GLU A 191 -2.66 -11.08 -18.85
N LEU A 192 -2.79 -11.19 -17.52
CA LEU A 192 -2.44 -10.11 -16.60
C LEU A 192 -0.99 -9.68 -16.78
N ALA A 193 -0.05 -10.64 -16.84
CA ALA A 193 1.37 -10.36 -17.04
C ALA A 193 1.64 -9.68 -18.40
N SER A 194 0.92 -10.04 -19.46
CA SER A 194 1.00 -9.38 -20.76
C SER A 194 0.56 -7.92 -20.68
N GLN A 195 -0.59 -7.66 -20.05
CA GLN A 195 -1.11 -6.30 -19.86
C GLN A 195 -0.15 -5.43 -19.02
N VAL A 196 0.42 -6.00 -17.94
CA VAL A 196 1.41 -5.30 -17.11
C VAL A 196 2.68 -4.99 -17.90
N ARG A 197 3.14 -5.90 -18.78
CA ARG A 197 4.28 -5.66 -19.66
C ARG A 197 4.02 -4.51 -20.64
N GLU A 198 2.84 -4.45 -21.26
CA GLU A 198 2.47 -3.34 -22.14
C GLU A 198 2.45 -1.99 -21.42
N LEU A 199 1.94 -1.97 -20.17
CA LEU A 199 2.01 -0.79 -19.32
C LEU A 199 3.45 -0.45 -18.97
N GLY A 200 4.27 -1.45 -18.63
CA GLY A 200 5.68 -1.29 -18.33
C GLY A 200 6.46 -0.58 -19.44
N LEU A 201 6.24 -0.96 -20.69
CA LEU A 201 6.85 -0.28 -21.86
C LEU A 201 6.53 1.22 -21.90
N ARG A 202 5.31 1.62 -21.52
CA ARG A 202 4.92 3.04 -21.43
C ARG A 202 5.58 3.77 -20.26
N PHE A 203 6.10 3.05 -19.29
CA PHE A 203 6.77 3.57 -18.09
C PHE A 203 8.29 3.49 -18.21
N GLY A 204 8.81 3.04 -19.35
CA GLY A 204 10.24 2.86 -19.60
C GLY A 204 10.86 1.63 -18.90
N LEU A 205 10.05 0.61 -18.63
CA LEU A 205 10.43 -0.67 -18.03
C LEU A 205 10.68 -1.74 -19.09
#